data_bb669e58087a88992a257c75915fd101
#
_entry.id   bb669e58087a88992a257c75915fd101
#
_cell.length_a   1.000
_cell.length_b   1.000
_cell.length_c   1.000
_cell.angle_alpha   90.00
_cell.angle_beta   90.00
_cell.angle_gamma   90.00
#
_symmetry.space_group_name_H-M   'P 1'
#
loop_
_entity.id
_entity.type
_entity.pdbx_description
1 polymer ?
#
loop_
_entity_poly.entity_id
_entity_poly.type
_entity_poly.pdbx_seq_one_letter_code
_entity_poly.pdbx_strand_id
1 'polypeptide(L)'
;MSKNKWLEIKNQAEVTEIYINGDIESDSENDGFLEEVWGIKDTNIYPLDIKDALKEAENKEVHVHINSFGGNIYAGIAISNMIKNHKSKTIAYIDGIAASAASIIAFGCDEIILPSNAYLMIHRAWGRVSGNAGELEKYIEVLNKLDEGLVNAYMEKAIEGVTREQIYDFMKEEKWFTGEDAPGVFNIKTSEKVEFLNCIETKNKFK
;
A
#
# COMPACT_ATOMS: atom_id res chain seq x y z
N MET A 1 -0.51 20.11 7.65
CA MET A 1 0.43 19.12 8.24
C MET A 1 -0.42 18.07 8.91
N SER A 2 -0.43 16.86 8.40
CA SER A 2 -1.12 15.72 9.03
C SER A 2 -0.60 15.52 10.45
N LYS A 3 -1.51 15.42 11.42
CA LYS A 3 -1.16 15.13 12.81
C LYS A 3 -0.96 13.63 13.04
N ASN A 4 -1.21 12.83 12.01
CA ASN A 4 -1.09 11.39 12.07
C ASN A 4 0.40 11.00 11.94
N LYS A 5 0.92 10.32 12.96
CA LYS A 5 2.33 9.91 13.03
C LYS A 5 2.65 8.74 12.08
N TRP A 6 1.63 8.07 11.58
CA TRP A 6 1.71 6.88 10.73
C TRP A 6 1.50 7.19 9.24
N LEU A 7 0.87 8.35 8.97
CA LEU A 7 0.85 8.98 7.66
C LEU A 7 1.66 10.27 7.73
N GLU A 8 2.80 10.30 7.09
CA GLU A 8 3.63 11.50 6.95
C GLU A 8 3.69 11.93 5.49
N ILE A 9 3.47 13.21 5.22
CA ILE A 9 3.54 13.80 3.89
C ILE A 9 4.60 14.90 3.90
N LYS A 10 5.63 14.73 3.07
CA LYS A 10 6.70 15.71 2.88
C LYS A 10 6.65 16.28 1.48
N ASN A 11 6.23 17.52 1.38
CA ASN A 11 6.08 18.21 0.12
C ASN A 11 7.34 19.02 -0.19
N GLN A 12 8.17 18.52 -1.09
CA GLN A 12 9.41 19.17 -1.56
C GLN A 12 9.14 19.90 -2.89
N ALA A 13 10.17 20.54 -3.45
CA ALA A 13 10.02 21.33 -4.68
C ALA A 13 9.57 20.44 -5.87
N GLU A 14 10.26 19.31 -6.10
CA GLU A 14 10.06 18.43 -7.25
C GLU A 14 9.38 17.11 -6.90
N VAL A 15 9.39 16.70 -5.62
CA VAL A 15 8.91 15.40 -5.14
C VAL A 15 7.98 15.58 -3.95
N THR A 16 6.92 14.77 -3.90
CA THR A 16 6.10 14.59 -2.71
C THR A 16 6.32 13.18 -2.18
N GLU A 17 6.76 13.06 -0.93
CA GLU A 17 6.90 11.78 -0.24
C GLU A 17 5.68 11.52 0.64
N ILE A 18 5.09 10.34 0.51
CA ILE A 18 3.94 9.85 1.29
C ILE A 18 4.38 8.60 2.03
N TYR A 19 4.39 8.64 3.35
CA TYR A 19 4.78 7.52 4.22
C TYR A 19 3.55 6.82 4.77
N ILE A 20 3.37 5.54 4.45
CA ILE A 20 2.28 4.66 4.86
C ILE A 20 2.83 3.65 5.86
N ASN A 21 2.71 3.94 7.16
CA ASN A 21 3.29 3.12 8.24
C ASN A 21 2.23 2.46 9.15
N GLY A 22 0.95 2.63 8.85
CA GLY A 22 -0.17 2.14 9.66
C GLY A 22 -1.06 1.13 8.95
N ASP A 23 -2.15 0.77 9.62
CA ASP A 23 -3.20 -0.05 9.04
C ASP A 23 -4.03 0.78 8.05
N ILE A 24 -4.49 0.14 6.98
CA ILE A 24 -5.29 0.77 5.94
C ILE A 24 -6.75 0.57 6.29
N GLU A 25 -7.49 1.68 6.46
CA GLU A 25 -8.88 1.65 6.86
C GLU A 25 -9.79 2.46 5.94
N SER A 26 -11.10 2.19 6.03
CA SER A 26 -12.12 2.92 5.30
C SER A 26 -12.38 4.29 5.94
N ASP A 27 -12.63 5.31 5.12
CA ASP A 27 -13.02 6.65 5.62
C ASP A 27 -14.25 6.62 6.55
N SER A 28 -15.11 5.60 6.42
CA SER A 28 -16.28 5.41 7.31
C SER A 28 -15.91 4.99 8.73
N GLU A 29 -14.72 4.48 8.96
CA GLU A 29 -14.21 4.09 10.28
C GLU A 29 -13.48 5.26 10.98
N ASN A 30 -13.27 6.36 10.27
CA ASN A 30 -12.66 7.57 10.81
C ASN A 30 -13.72 8.45 11.50
N ASP A 31 -14.11 8.06 12.71
CA ASP A 31 -15.09 8.83 13.50
C ASP A 31 -14.44 9.89 14.41
N GLY A 32 -13.11 9.86 14.56
CA GLY A 32 -12.34 10.76 15.41
C GLY A 32 -12.67 10.66 16.91
N PHE A 33 -13.60 9.80 17.29
CA PHE A 33 -14.13 9.69 18.66
C PHE A 33 -13.03 9.32 19.67
N LEU A 34 -12.15 8.39 19.31
CA LEU A 34 -11.08 7.95 20.21
C LEU A 34 -10.06 9.06 20.47
N GLU A 35 -9.74 9.88 19.47
CA GLU A 35 -8.84 11.02 19.63
C GLU A 35 -9.52 12.15 20.43
N GLU A 36 -10.76 12.45 20.12
CA GLU A 36 -11.52 13.53 20.77
C GLU A 36 -11.81 13.22 22.26
N VAL A 37 -12.21 11.99 22.58
CA VAL A 37 -12.67 11.62 23.95
C VAL A 37 -11.53 11.12 24.83
N TRP A 38 -10.59 10.35 24.25
CA TRP A 38 -9.56 9.64 25.02
C TRP A 38 -8.15 10.11 24.74
N GLY A 39 -7.95 11.03 23.76
CA GLY A 39 -6.63 11.45 23.32
C GLY A 39 -5.81 10.34 22.66
N ILE A 40 -6.46 9.25 22.26
CA ILE A 40 -5.81 8.13 21.57
C ILE A 40 -5.64 8.54 20.11
N LYS A 41 -4.38 8.69 19.68
CA LYS A 41 -4.07 9.06 18.31
C LYS A 41 -4.48 7.96 17.35
N ASP A 42 -5.14 8.36 16.29
CA ASP A 42 -5.42 7.49 15.16
C ASP A 42 -4.11 7.11 14.45
N THR A 43 -3.95 5.81 14.18
CA THR A 43 -2.78 5.22 13.51
C THR A 43 -3.10 4.72 12.10
N ASN A 44 -4.33 4.88 11.66
CA ASN A 44 -4.83 4.36 10.40
C ASN A 44 -4.51 5.29 9.21
N ILE A 45 -4.50 4.71 8.04
CA ILE A 45 -4.32 5.38 6.75
C ILE A 45 -5.64 5.35 6.00
N TYR A 46 -6.14 6.51 5.62
CA TYR A 46 -7.43 6.65 4.98
C TYR A 46 -7.31 7.11 3.52
N PRO A 47 -8.21 6.67 2.62
CA PRO A 47 -8.24 7.11 1.23
C PRO A 47 -8.32 8.63 1.05
N LEU A 48 -9.08 9.34 1.90
CA LEU A 48 -9.20 10.80 1.83
C LEU A 48 -7.88 11.51 2.10
N ASP A 49 -7.08 11.04 3.05
CA ASP A 49 -5.77 11.63 3.35
C ASP A 49 -4.81 11.50 2.15
N ILE A 50 -4.80 10.34 1.51
CA ILE A 50 -3.97 10.09 0.32
C ILE A 50 -4.47 10.93 -0.87
N LYS A 51 -5.78 11.07 -1.04
CA LYS A 51 -6.38 11.92 -2.07
C LYS A 51 -5.92 13.38 -1.94
N ASP A 52 -5.93 13.90 -0.72
CA ASP A 52 -5.50 15.28 -0.46
C ASP A 52 -3.99 15.45 -0.70
N ALA A 53 -3.17 14.48 -0.28
CA ALA A 53 -1.74 14.46 -0.57
C ALA A 53 -1.44 14.45 -2.08
N LEU A 54 -2.11 13.61 -2.84
CA LEU A 54 -1.96 13.52 -4.30
C LEU A 54 -2.43 14.80 -5.01
N LYS A 55 -3.45 15.46 -4.49
CA LYS A 55 -3.91 16.76 -5.01
C LYS A 55 -2.87 17.86 -4.78
N GLU A 56 -2.21 17.89 -3.63
CA GLU A 56 -1.10 18.83 -3.36
C GLU A 56 0.13 18.53 -4.22
N ALA A 57 0.29 17.27 -4.65
CA ALA A 57 1.39 16.78 -5.47
C ALA A 57 1.13 16.88 -6.99
N GLU A 58 0.07 17.54 -7.46
CA GLU A 58 -0.52 17.41 -8.81
C GLU A 58 0.49 17.37 -9.98
N ASN A 59 1.62 18.08 -9.89
CA ASN A 59 2.63 18.14 -10.95
C ASN A 59 4.02 17.67 -10.49
N LYS A 60 4.10 16.91 -9.39
CA LYS A 60 5.33 16.42 -8.81
C LYS A 60 5.40 14.91 -8.91
N GLU A 61 6.62 14.39 -8.96
CA GLU A 61 6.85 12.96 -8.74
C GLU A 61 6.41 12.58 -7.32
N VAL A 62 5.77 11.41 -7.17
CA VAL A 62 5.28 10.93 -5.87
C VAL A 62 6.05 9.68 -5.47
N HIS A 63 6.69 9.74 -4.32
CA HIS A 63 7.34 8.61 -3.68
C HIS A 63 6.44 8.10 -2.55
N VAL A 64 6.01 6.85 -2.65
CA VAL A 64 5.14 6.20 -1.66
C VAL A 64 5.98 5.20 -0.87
N HIS A 65 6.34 5.57 0.35
CA HIS A 65 7.08 4.74 1.30
C HIS A 65 6.10 3.86 2.07
N ILE A 66 6.28 2.55 2.02
CA ILE A 66 5.33 1.58 2.57
C ILE A 66 6.00 0.69 3.60
N ASN A 67 5.43 0.70 4.81
CA ASN A 67 5.75 -0.23 5.88
C ASN A 67 4.44 -0.59 6.61
N SER A 68 3.61 -1.44 5.97
CA SER A 68 2.25 -1.74 6.41
C SER A 68 1.89 -3.21 6.16
N PHE A 69 1.16 -3.80 7.11
CA PHE A 69 0.57 -5.13 6.98
C PHE A 69 -0.73 -5.14 6.15
N GLY A 70 -1.22 -3.97 5.74
CA GLY A 70 -2.44 -3.84 4.97
C GLY A 70 -3.64 -3.44 5.82
N GLY A 71 -4.80 -4.02 5.56
CA GLY A 71 -6.07 -3.70 6.23
C GLY A 71 -7.26 -3.80 5.29
N ASN A 72 -8.10 -2.78 5.24
CA ASN A 72 -9.32 -2.76 4.45
C ASN A 72 -9.02 -2.83 2.93
N ILE A 73 -9.50 -3.89 2.28
CA ILE A 73 -9.26 -4.15 0.86
C ILE A 73 -9.83 -3.04 -0.05
N TYR A 74 -11.01 -2.52 0.25
CA TYR A 74 -11.65 -1.47 -0.55
C TYR A 74 -10.89 -0.16 -0.45
N ALA A 75 -10.40 0.18 0.74
CA ALA A 75 -9.53 1.33 0.96
C ALA A 75 -8.20 1.19 0.19
N GLY A 76 -7.57 0.02 0.27
CA GLY A 76 -6.34 -0.28 -0.47
C GLY A 76 -6.53 -0.16 -1.99
N ILE A 77 -7.61 -0.70 -2.55
CA ILE A 77 -7.94 -0.57 -3.96
C ILE A 77 -8.21 0.90 -4.34
N ALA A 78 -8.94 1.64 -3.50
CA ALA A 78 -9.23 3.05 -3.76
C ALA A 78 -7.95 3.88 -3.80
N ILE A 79 -7.05 3.70 -2.83
CA ILE A 79 -5.74 4.37 -2.78
C ILE A 79 -4.90 3.99 -4.00
N SER A 80 -4.80 2.70 -4.33
CA SER A 80 -4.07 2.19 -5.50
C SER A 80 -4.54 2.87 -6.79
N ASN A 81 -5.87 2.95 -7.00
CA ASN A 81 -6.44 3.59 -8.17
C ASN A 81 -6.19 5.10 -8.22
N MET A 82 -6.19 5.79 -7.06
CA MET A 82 -5.85 7.21 -6.99
C MET A 82 -4.39 7.46 -7.38
N ILE A 83 -3.46 6.65 -6.88
CA ILE A 83 -2.04 6.72 -7.23
C ILE A 83 -1.85 6.46 -8.73
N LYS A 84 -2.45 5.38 -9.26
CA LYS A 84 -2.39 5.00 -10.68
C LYS A 84 -2.90 6.09 -11.62
N ASN A 85 -3.88 6.88 -11.18
CA ASN A 85 -4.44 7.99 -11.95
C ASN A 85 -3.67 9.32 -11.76
N HIS A 86 -2.60 9.32 -10.97
CA HIS A 86 -1.77 10.50 -10.81
C HIS A 86 -1.04 10.82 -12.12
N LYS A 87 -0.91 12.12 -12.47
CA LYS A 87 -0.37 12.55 -13.76
C LYS A 87 1.14 12.43 -13.87
N SER A 88 1.83 12.60 -12.76
CA SER A 88 3.30 12.51 -12.70
C SER A 88 3.71 11.11 -12.24
N LYS A 89 4.98 10.80 -12.43
CA LYS A 89 5.54 9.50 -12.05
C LYS A 89 5.33 9.18 -10.58
N THR A 90 5.01 7.94 -10.29
CA THR A 90 4.81 7.40 -8.95
C THR A 90 5.74 6.22 -8.69
N ILE A 91 6.41 6.19 -7.53
CA ILE A 91 7.36 5.14 -7.16
C ILE A 91 7.02 4.63 -5.76
N ALA A 92 6.78 3.32 -5.62
CA ALA A 92 6.66 2.68 -4.32
C ALA A 92 8.02 2.22 -3.81
N TYR A 93 8.36 2.63 -2.60
CA TYR A 93 9.52 2.15 -1.84
C TYR A 93 9.01 1.27 -0.70
N ILE A 94 9.38 -0.01 -0.69
CA ILE A 94 9.00 -0.92 0.40
C ILE A 94 10.06 -0.82 1.48
N ASP A 95 9.80 -0.01 2.51
CA ASP A 95 10.78 0.28 3.57
C ASP A 95 11.03 -0.91 4.51
N GLY A 96 10.04 -1.77 4.69
CA GLY A 96 10.14 -3.00 5.46
C GLY A 96 9.17 -4.06 4.97
N ILE A 97 7.89 -3.71 4.89
CA ILE A 97 6.84 -4.63 4.44
C ILE A 97 5.74 -3.90 3.67
N ALA A 98 5.24 -4.55 2.61
CA ALA A 98 3.98 -4.22 1.97
C ALA A 98 3.15 -5.50 1.85
N ALA A 99 2.23 -5.73 2.77
CA ALA A 99 1.43 -6.95 2.80
C ALA A 99 -0.04 -6.67 2.53
N SER A 100 -0.76 -7.64 1.94
CA SER A 100 -2.21 -7.58 1.76
C SER A 100 -2.65 -6.29 1.02
N ALA A 101 -3.56 -5.49 1.58
CA ALA A 101 -4.00 -4.23 0.98
C ALA A 101 -2.85 -3.24 0.71
N ALA A 102 -1.76 -3.25 1.50
CA ALA A 102 -0.58 -2.43 1.25
C ALA A 102 0.19 -2.86 -0.01
N SER A 103 0.19 -4.15 -0.34
CA SER A 103 0.77 -4.61 -1.60
C SER A 103 0.00 -4.07 -2.81
N ILE A 104 -1.34 -3.99 -2.72
CA ILE A 104 -2.18 -3.42 -3.79
C ILE A 104 -1.83 -1.95 -4.01
N ILE A 105 -1.57 -1.19 -2.94
CA ILE A 105 -1.13 0.21 -3.04
C ILE A 105 0.19 0.30 -3.79
N ALA A 106 1.18 -0.54 -3.45
CA ALA A 106 2.46 -0.59 -4.15
C ALA A 106 2.28 -0.87 -5.65
N PHE A 107 1.40 -1.81 -6.01
CA PHE A 107 1.11 -2.16 -7.40
C PHE A 107 0.37 -1.06 -8.18
N GLY A 108 -0.21 -0.09 -7.50
CA GLY A 108 -0.77 1.12 -8.11
C GLY A 108 0.28 2.13 -8.60
N CYS A 109 1.52 2.06 -8.11
CA CYS A 109 2.60 2.93 -8.54
C CYS A 109 3.18 2.50 -9.91
N ASP A 110 3.83 3.43 -10.64
CA ASP A 110 4.50 3.13 -11.90
C ASP A 110 5.69 2.19 -11.71
N GLU A 111 6.48 2.42 -10.68
CA GLU A 111 7.64 1.61 -10.30
C GLU A 111 7.52 1.11 -8.85
N ILE A 112 8.09 -0.07 -8.59
CA ILE A 112 8.20 -0.63 -7.24
C ILE A 112 9.66 -0.94 -6.97
N ILE A 113 10.17 -0.47 -5.84
CA ILE A 113 11.51 -0.75 -5.34
C ILE A 113 11.38 -1.57 -4.06
N LEU A 114 11.85 -2.81 -4.11
CA LEU A 114 11.82 -3.76 -3.00
C LEU A 114 13.25 -4.15 -2.63
N PRO A 115 13.78 -3.66 -1.51
CA PRO A 115 15.09 -4.09 -1.00
C PRO A 115 15.16 -5.60 -0.73
N SER A 116 16.36 -6.17 -0.80
CA SER A 116 16.58 -7.61 -0.56
C SER A 116 16.11 -8.08 0.82
N ASN A 117 16.12 -7.20 1.82
CA ASN A 117 15.70 -7.46 3.20
C ASN A 117 14.29 -6.95 3.55
N ALA A 118 13.53 -6.48 2.56
CA ALA A 118 12.13 -6.09 2.73
C ALA A 118 11.19 -7.17 2.15
N TYR A 119 9.93 -7.08 2.50
CA TYR A 119 8.94 -8.12 2.22
C TYR A 119 7.73 -7.57 1.46
N LEU A 120 7.29 -8.33 0.48
CA LEU A 120 6.02 -8.15 -0.21
C LEU A 120 5.17 -9.40 0.02
N MET A 121 3.91 -9.26 0.45
CA MET A 121 3.02 -10.41 0.64
C MET A 121 1.70 -10.21 -0.07
N ILE A 122 1.33 -11.24 -0.84
CA ILE A 122 0.04 -11.29 -1.53
C ILE A 122 -0.78 -12.48 -1.04
N HIS A 123 -2.06 -12.26 -0.85
CA HIS A 123 -3.00 -13.30 -0.45
C HIS A 123 -4.40 -13.03 -1.00
N ARG A 124 -5.29 -14.01 -0.88
CA ARG A 124 -6.69 -13.88 -1.25
C ARG A 124 -7.44 -12.94 -0.31
N ALA A 125 -8.51 -12.36 -0.81
CA ALA A 125 -9.43 -11.60 0.02
C ALA A 125 -10.01 -12.49 1.14
N TRP A 126 -10.01 -11.97 2.38
CA TRP A 126 -10.63 -12.65 3.48
C TRP A 126 -11.50 -11.70 4.31
N GLY A 127 -12.43 -12.26 5.05
CA GLY A 127 -13.26 -11.48 5.93
C GLY A 127 -14.06 -12.38 6.87
N ARG A 128 -14.83 -11.75 7.74
CA ARG A 128 -15.73 -12.43 8.70
C ARG A 128 -17.16 -12.09 8.36
N VAL A 129 -18.01 -13.11 8.32
CA VAL A 129 -19.43 -12.96 8.08
C VAL A 129 -20.20 -13.98 8.90
N SER A 130 -21.38 -13.61 9.35
CA SER A 130 -22.35 -14.50 9.97
C SER A 130 -23.70 -14.33 9.28
N GLY A 131 -24.44 -15.42 9.10
CA GLY A 131 -25.71 -15.38 8.42
C GLY A 131 -26.24 -16.78 8.15
N ASN A 132 -27.37 -16.88 7.45
CA ASN A 132 -27.90 -18.14 6.96
C ASN A 132 -27.12 -18.64 5.72
N ALA A 133 -27.38 -19.87 5.27
CA ALA A 133 -26.64 -20.49 4.16
C ALA A 133 -26.61 -19.62 2.90
N GLY A 134 -27.74 -19.03 2.50
CA GLY A 134 -27.81 -18.19 1.30
C GLY A 134 -27.01 -16.87 1.43
N GLU A 135 -26.91 -16.31 2.63
CA GLU A 135 -26.07 -15.13 2.91
C GLU A 135 -24.58 -15.48 2.86
N LEU A 136 -24.19 -16.65 3.38
CA LEU A 136 -22.83 -17.15 3.32
C LEU A 136 -22.40 -17.46 1.88
N GLU A 137 -23.28 -18.08 1.06
CA GLU A 137 -23.01 -18.33 -0.36
C GLU A 137 -22.75 -17.02 -1.12
N LYS A 138 -23.59 -16.00 -0.93
CA LYS A 138 -23.37 -14.67 -1.53
C LYS A 138 -22.06 -14.04 -1.10
N TYR A 139 -21.67 -14.21 0.17
CA TYR A 139 -20.39 -13.67 0.63
C TYR A 139 -19.20 -14.38 -0.03
N ILE A 140 -19.28 -15.69 -0.24
CA ILE A 140 -18.25 -16.44 -0.99
C ILE A 140 -18.14 -15.89 -2.42
N GLU A 141 -19.25 -15.60 -3.09
CA GLU A 141 -19.23 -15.00 -4.43
C GLU A 141 -18.53 -13.64 -4.44
N VAL A 142 -18.76 -12.80 -3.41
CA VAL A 142 -18.08 -11.50 -3.27
C VAL A 142 -16.58 -11.68 -3.09
N LEU A 143 -16.14 -12.59 -2.20
CA LEU A 143 -14.71 -12.86 -2.01
C LEU A 143 -14.05 -13.34 -3.30
N ASN A 144 -14.69 -14.24 -4.05
CA ASN A 144 -14.17 -14.69 -5.34
C ASN A 144 -14.06 -13.55 -6.36
N LYS A 145 -15.02 -12.61 -6.38
CA LYS A 145 -14.94 -11.42 -7.22
C LYS A 145 -13.80 -10.48 -6.83
N LEU A 146 -13.57 -10.33 -5.54
CA LEU A 146 -12.42 -9.56 -5.04
C LEU A 146 -11.10 -10.20 -5.48
N ASP A 147 -10.98 -11.53 -5.37
CA ASP A 147 -9.80 -12.25 -5.83
C ASP A 147 -9.52 -12.05 -7.33
N GLU A 148 -10.57 -12.07 -8.18
CA GLU A 148 -10.42 -11.75 -9.60
C GLU A 148 -9.84 -10.34 -9.81
N GLY A 149 -10.32 -9.36 -9.02
CA GLY A 149 -9.82 -7.98 -9.04
C GLY A 149 -8.37 -7.87 -8.59
N LEU A 150 -7.99 -8.59 -7.52
CA LEU A 150 -6.62 -8.65 -7.02
C LEU A 150 -5.66 -9.27 -8.06
N VAL A 151 -6.06 -10.38 -8.68
CA VAL A 151 -5.29 -10.99 -9.77
C VAL A 151 -5.08 -9.99 -10.91
N ASN A 152 -6.10 -9.20 -11.28
CA ASN A 152 -5.94 -8.18 -12.31
C ASN A 152 -4.88 -7.16 -11.92
N ALA A 153 -4.91 -6.65 -10.67
CA ALA A 153 -3.95 -5.66 -10.19
C ALA A 153 -2.51 -6.19 -10.21
N TYR A 154 -2.28 -7.43 -9.75
CA TYR A 154 -0.94 -8.03 -9.76
C TYR A 154 -0.45 -8.36 -11.18
N MET A 155 -1.33 -8.79 -12.07
CA MET A 155 -0.98 -9.07 -13.47
C MET A 155 -0.46 -7.84 -14.23
N GLU A 156 -0.83 -6.63 -13.84
CA GLU A 156 -0.33 -5.41 -14.48
C GLU A 156 1.19 -5.23 -14.36
N LYS A 157 1.78 -5.81 -13.32
CA LYS A 157 3.23 -5.79 -13.08
C LYS A 157 3.88 -7.17 -13.27
N ALA A 158 3.14 -8.20 -13.67
CA ALA A 158 3.70 -9.52 -13.92
C ALA A 158 4.66 -9.48 -15.11
N ILE A 159 5.77 -10.21 -15.00
CA ILE A 159 6.71 -10.35 -16.12
C ILE A 159 6.14 -11.30 -17.19
N GLU A 160 6.72 -11.27 -18.39
CA GLU A 160 6.33 -12.15 -19.47
C GLU A 160 6.44 -13.63 -19.06
N GLY A 161 5.42 -14.42 -19.37
CA GLY A 161 5.35 -15.85 -19.03
C GLY A 161 4.66 -16.16 -17.70
N VAL A 162 4.43 -15.18 -16.82
CA VAL A 162 3.64 -15.39 -15.61
C VAL A 162 2.15 -15.37 -15.97
N THR A 163 1.43 -16.40 -15.52
CA THR A 163 0.00 -16.56 -15.82
C THR A 163 -0.88 -16.09 -14.66
N ARG A 164 -2.14 -15.79 -14.98
CA ARG A 164 -3.17 -15.45 -13.97
C ARG A 164 -3.35 -16.57 -12.93
N GLU A 165 -3.28 -17.83 -13.38
CA GLU A 165 -3.40 -19.00 -12.51
C GLU A 165 -2.25 -19.06 -11.51
N GLN A 166 -1.01 -18.80 -11.95
CA GLN A 166 0.14 -18.71 -11.05
C GLN A 166 -0.01 -17.61 -10.00
N ILE A 167 -0.49 -16.42 -10.40
CA ILE A 167 -0.76 -15.33 -9.42
C ILE A 167 -1.85 -15.76 -8.43
N TYR A 168 -2.92 -16.39 -8.91
CA TYR A 168 -3.98 -16.91 -8.04
C TYR A 168 -3.46 -17.97 -7.05
N ASP A 169 -2.60 -18.87 -7.50
CA ASP A 169 -1.97 -19.89 -6.64
C ASP A 169 -1.05 -19.23 -5.60
N PHE A 170 -0.25 -18.24 -5.98
CA PHE A 170 0.54 -17.46 -5.00
C PHE A 170 -0.34 -16.77 -3.97
N MET A 171 -1.46 -16.18 -4.36
CA MET A 171 -2.42 -15.59 -3.42
C MET A 171 -3.04 -16.64 -2.49
N LYS A 172 -3.32 -17.83 -3.00
CA LYS A 172 -3.87 -18.94 -2.21
C LYS A 172 -2.89 -19.48 -1.17
N GLU A 173 -1.60 -19.44 -1.48
CA GLU A 173 -0.51 -19.86 -0.61
C GLU A 173 -0.05 -18.77 0.36
N GLU A 174 -0.66 -17.58 0.32
CA GLU A 174 -0.20 -16.39 1.08
C GLU A 174 1.29 -16.13 0.84
N LYS A 175 1.66 -15.97 -0.44
CA LYS A 175 3.06 -15.93 -0.86
C LYS A 175 3.76 -14.68 -0.38
N TRP A 176 4.90 -14.89 0.25
CA TRP A 176 5.86 -13.87 0.64
C TRP A 176 6.98 -13.79 -0.39
N PHE A 177 7.34 -12.58 -0.78
CA PHE A 177 8.45 -12.28 -1.68
C PHE A 177 9.43 -11.33 -0.99
N THR A 178 10.70 -11.48 -1.32
CA THR A 178 11.78 -10.55 -1.00
C THR A 178 12.23 -9.82 -2.27
N GLY A 179 13.13 -8.83 -2.15
CA GLY A 179 13.71 -8.19 -3.33
C GLY A 179 14.54 -9.13 -4.21
N GLU A 180 14.88 -10.33 -3.73
CA GLU A 180 15.61 -11.32 -4.50
C GLU A 180 14.71 -12.17 -5.40
N ASP A 181 13.53 -12.57 -4.91
CA ASP A 181 12.63 -13.48 -5.62
C ASP A 181 11.46 -12.78 -6.34
N ALA A 182 11.04 -11.61 -5.88
CA ALA A 182 9.97 -10.84 -6.51
C ALA A 182 10.22 -10.50 -8.00
N PRO A 183 11.46 -10.13 -8.43
CA PRO A 183 11.75 -9.85 -9.85
C PRO A 183 11.58 -11.06 -10.77
N GLY A 184 11.56 -12.29 -10.23
CA GLY A 184 11.24 -13.50 -10.97
C GLY A 184 9.76 -13.67 -11.34
N VAL A 185 8.88 -12.83 -10.75
CA VAL A 185 7.42 -12.85 -10.95
C VAL A 185 6.89 -11.51 -11.43
N PHE A 186 7.44 -10.41 -10.92
CA PHE A 186 6.94 -9.05 -11.15
C PHE A 186 8.03 -8.12 -11.67
N ASN A 187 7.63 -7.11 -12.42
CA ASN A 187 8.50 -6.00 -12.83
C ASN A 187 8.79 -5.08 -11.62
N ILE A 188 9.57 -5.59 -10.69
CA ILE A 188 10.00 -4.95 -9.44
C ILE A 188 11.51 -4.77 -9.49
N LYS A 189 12.00 -3.61 -9.06
CA LYS A 189 13.42 -3.32 -8.95
C LYS A 189 13.94 -3.69 -7.57
N THR A 190 15.04 -4.43 -7.53
CA THR A 190 15.75 -4.70 -6.27
C THR A 190 16.70 -3.53 -5.98
N SER A 191 16.76 -3.12 -4.72
CA SER A 191 17.77 -2.17 -4.23
C SER A 191 18.65 -2.86 -3.18
N GLU A 192 19.97 -2.82 -3.36
CA GLU A 192 20.93 -3.29 -2.35
C GLU A 192 21.07 -2.32 -1.17
N LYS A 193 20.65 -1.06 -1.36
CA LYS A 193 20.67 0.01 -0.35
C LYS A 193 19.38 0.80 -0.45
N VAL A 194 18.65 0.86 0.63
CA VAL A 194 17.72 1.95 0.86
C VAL A 194 18.60 3.18 1.11
N GLU A 195 18.80 4.04 0.13
CA GLU A 195 19.28 5.38 0.40
C GLU A 195 18.14 6.10 1.13
N PHE A 196 18.14 6.00 2.46
CA PHE A 196 17.40 6.95 3.26
C PHE A 196 17.97 8.31 2.90
N LEU A 197 17.26 9.07 2.09
CA LEU A 197 17.54 10.48 1.92
C LEU A 197 17.55 11.07 3.33
N ASN A 198 18.75 11.42 3.80
CA ASN A 198 19.03 11.88 5.14
C ASN A 198 18.15 13.08 5.50
N CYS A 199 16.97 12.84 6.03
CA CYS A 199 16.11 13.86 6.63
C CYS A 199 16.51 14.18 8.07
N ILE A 200 17.74 13.86 8.48
CA ILE A 200 18.32 14.34 9.72
C ILE A 200 19.40 15.35 9.39
N GLU A 201 19.02 16.58 9.08
CA GLU A 201 19.87 17.72 9.41
C GLU A 201 20.03 17.76 10.93
N THR A 202 21.03 17.09 11.43
CA THR A 202 21.52 17.34 12.79
C THR A 202 22.02 18.77 12.84
N LYS A 203 21.17 19.69 13.23
CA LYS A 203 21.60 21.00 13.71
C LYS A 203 22.46 20.76 14.95
N ASN A 204 23.76 20.61 14.74
CA ASN A 204 24.75 20.83 15.78
C ASN A 204 24.57 22.24 16.33
N LYS A 205 23.80 22.37 17.42
CA LYS A 205 23.85 23.52 18.32
C LYS A 205 24.30 23.04 19.70
N PHE A 206 25.58 22.79 19.81
CA PHE A 206 26.28 22.93 21.07
C PHE A 206 27.53 23.78 20.81
N LYS A 207 27.37 25.05 21.08
CA LYS A 207 28.40 25.98 21.53
C LYS A 207 27.83 26.80 22.64
#